data_a47f5b80a21e524276af6e0189e7efb4
#
_entry.id   a47f5b80a21e524276af6e0189e7efb4
#
_cell.length_a   1.000
_cell.length_b   1.000
_cell.length_c   1.000
_cell.angle_alpha   90.00
_cell.angle_beta   90.00
_cell.angle_gamma   90.00
#
_symmetry.space_group_name_H-M   'P 1'
#
loop_
_entity.id
_entity.type
_entity.pdbx_description
1 polymer ?
#
loop_
_entity_poly.entity_id
_entity_poly.type
_entity_poly.pdbx_seq_one_letter_code
_entity_poly.pdbx_strand_id
1 'polypeptide(L)'
;MKEVTVIALEKPNSYVLTTPGELVYLLDCTESELQKAVKELENTKNDVVKNNAIDYMTSLAIIPTYNCNLRCVYCYANGGRENNSIDINTVKKAIDFKKKEKPEAKILDLYLVGGGEPLLNFTLVKEIIEYADLLFKEVIVNVVTNGTGSKEVMDWLIDRKANIRVSFDSVNQEKQRPFSSGVNSHDIVKNNIKYLISHDANIMVQCIITSYSVNKLKEIVKELQNIGVKLVKFEPCLMTDVSRGEKSLQPDPRIFAEKLVEVIEYVANNNVELMIDTGYFSKPMDGHYCGMADGNFTITPENMITSCVEVSRKNEPYSDKVMIGEIKNSVLLNDNNIDFLKNLHYKNQRGGCCKCEYRFICLGGCPMANIWQNGLPLTKSQFTCIVEHIFLPKILTKMIENDKIINVMCEEPLIKYE
;
A
#
# COMPACT_ATOMS: atom_id res chain seq x y z
N MET A 1 2.18 -1.65 -31.84
CA MET A 1 2.18 -0.24 -31.44
C MET A 1 1.89 -0.19 -29.96
N LYS A 2 2.59 0.66 -29.22
CA LYS A 2 2.27 0.91 -27.80
C LYS A 2 0.89 1.57 -27.68
N GLU A 3 0.17 1.27 -26.61
CA GLU A 3 -0.99 2.07 -26.25
C GLU A 3 -0.53 3.35 -25.54
N VAL A 4 -0.99 4.49 -26.01
CA VAL A 4 -0.72 5.82 -25.41
C VAL A 4 -2.01 6.35 -24.79
N THR A 5 -1.92 6.99 -23.64
CA THR A 5 -3.00 7.81 -23.11
C THR A 5 -2.62 9.28 -23.09
N VAL A 6 -3.60 10.14 -23.17
CA VAL A 6 -3.43 11.59 -23.14
C VAL A 6 -4.22 12.13 -21.95
N ILE A 7 -3.52 12.73 -21.00
CA ILE A 7 -4.10 13.37 -19.82
C ILE A 7 -4.00 14.88 -20.06
N ALA A 8 -5.13 15.57 -20.12
CA ALA A 8 -5.15 17.03 -20.18
C ALA A 8 -4.79 17.62 -18.81
N LEU A 9 -3.90 18.61 -18.79
CA LEU A 9 -3.52 19.35 -17.60
C LEU A 9 -4.45 20.53 -17.35
N GLU A 10 -4.43 21.08 -16.14
CA GLU A 10 -5.17 22.32 -15.84
C GLU A 10 -4.59 23.56 -16.57
N LYS A 11 -3.36 23.45 -17.08
CA LYS A 11 -2.73 24.46 -17.93
C LYS A 11 -3.23 24.32 -19.38
N PRO A 12 -3.72 25.37 -20.04
CA PRO A 12 -4.19 25.32 -21.44
C PRO A 12 -3.14 24.73 -22.39
N ASN A 13 -3.57 23.96 -23.36
CA ASN A 13 -2.73 23.34 -24.39
C ASN A 13 -1.54 22.54 -23.84
N SER A 14 -1.71 21.98 -22.64
CA SER A 14 -0.66 21.19 -21.99
C SER A 14 -1.20 19.82 -21.60
N TYR A 15 -0.40 18.79 -21.83
CA TYR A 15 -0.82 17.40 -21.73
C TYR A 15 0.29 16.54 -21.12
N VAL A 16 -0.12 15.42 -20.55
CA VAL A 16 0.78 14.32 -20.20
C VAL A 16 0.43 13.12 -21.04
N LEU A 17 1.40 12.61 -21.77
CA LEU A 17 1.29 11.35 -22.48
C LEU A 17 1.80 10.23 -21.56
N THR A 18 1.03 9.16 -21.42
CA THR A 18 1.49 8.01 -20.65
C THR A 18 1.44 6.73 -21.49
N THR A 19 2.48 5.93 -21.34
CA THR A 19 2.56 4.55 -21.81
C THR A 19 3.06 3.69 -20.64
N PRO A 20 2.95 2.36 -20.68
CA PRO A 20 3.61 1.54 -19.67
C PRO A 20 5.11 1.85 -19.60
N GLY A 21 5.57 2.35 -18.46
CA GLY A 21 6.96 2.69 -18.17
C GLY A 21 7.40 4.11 -18.50
N GLU A 22 6.57 4.93 -19.17
CA GLU A 22 6.92 6.29 -19.57
C GLU A 22 5.83 7.30 -19.27
N LEU A 23 6.26 8.51 -18.92
CA LEU A 23 5.43 9.68 -18.71
C LEU A 23 6.13 10.88 -19.37
N VAL A 24 5.49 11.52 -20.34
CA VAL A 24 6.05 12.60 -21.15
C VAL A 24 5.15 13.83 -21.07
N TYR A 25 5.69 14.98 -20.70
CA TYR A 25 4.98 16.24 -20.69
C TYR A 25 5.09 16.96 -22.04
N LEU A 26 3.96 17.48 -22.50
CA LEU A 26 3.87 18.38 -23.64
C LEU A 26 3.26 19.71 -23.16
N LEU A 27 3.98 20.80 -23.30
CA LEU A 27 3.58 22.11 -22.79
C LEU A 27 3.35 23.08 -23.94
N ASP A 28 2.27 23.84 -23.84
CA ASP A 28 1.90 24.90 -24.79
C ASP A 28 1.89 24.42 -26.26
N CYS A 29 1.53 23.16 -26.48
CA CYS A 29 1.58 22.52 -27.80
C CYS A 29 0.28 22.69 -28.59
N THR A 30 0.39 22.72 -29.92
CA THR A 30 -0.74 22.68 -30.83
C THR A 30 -1.31 21.25 -30.94
N GLU A 31 -2.55 21.12 -31.40
CA GLU A 31 -3.16 19.82 -31.67
C GLU A 31 -2.34 18.96 -32.64
N SER A 32 -1.67 19.59 -33.64
CA SER A 32 -0.81 18.89 -34.59
C SER A 32 0.45 18.31 -33.93
N GLU A 33 1.05 19.04 -33.00
CA GLU A 33 2.20 18.59 -32.22
C GLU A 33 1.80 17.47 -31.26
N LEU A 34 0.66 17.59 -30.59
CA LEU A 34 0.12 16.52 -29.75
C LEU A 34 -0.07 15.23 -30.54
N GLN A 35 -0.71 15.29 -31.71
CA GLN A 35 -0.94 14.10 -32.55
C GLN A 35 0.37 13.50 -33.06
N LYS A 36 1.38 14.33 -33.37
CA LYS A 36 2.71 13.87 -33.76
C LYS A 36 3.39 13.13 -32.62
N ALA A 37 3.42 13.70 -31.42
CA ALA A 37 4.03 13.09 -30.24
C ALA A 37 3.35 11.77 -29.87
N VAL A 38 2.03 11.67 -29.94
CA VAL A 38 1.29 10.42 -29.73
C VAL A 38 1.77 9.34 -30.70
N LYS A 39 1.86 9.65 -32.02
CA LYS A 39 2.34 8.70 -33.03
C LYS A 39 3.79 8.28 -32.84
N GLU A 40 4.64 9.20 -32.42
CA GLU A 40 6.04 8.89 -32.10
C GLU A 40 6.15 7.91 -30.94
N LEU A 41 5.40 8.13 -29.84
CA LEU A 41 5.34 7.21 -28.71
C LEU A 41 4.75 5.84 -29.06
N GLU A 42 3.68 5.79 -29.86
CA GLU A 42 3.10 4.52 -30.34
C GLU A 42 4.10 3.67 -31.12
N ASN A 43 5.04 4.30 -31.84
CA ASN A 43 6.05 3.64 -32.65
C ASN A 43 7.34 3.32 -31.90
N THR A 44 7.52 3.77 -30.65
CA THR A 44 8.69 3.40 -29.82
C THR A 44 8.62 1.89 -29.48
N LYS A 45 9.79 1.23 -29.43
CA LYS A 45 9.83 -0.16 -28.99
C LYS A 45 9.61 -0.24 -27.48
N ASN A 46 8.89 -1.27 -27.06
CA ASN A 46 8.80 -1.60 -25.63
C ASN A 46 10.14 -2.16 -25.18
N ASP A 47 10.98 -1.36 -24.58
CA ASP A 47 12.05 -1.86 -23.74
C ASP A 47 11.42 -2.28 -22.41
N VAL A 48 10.88 -3.51 -22.39
CA VAL A 48 10.47 -4.14 -21.13
C VAL A 48 11.75 -4.34 -20.33
N VAL A 49 11.98 -3.44 -19.39
CA VAL A 49 13.05 -3.64 -18.40
C VAL A 49 12.65 -4.87 -17.60
N LYS A 50 13.18 -6.02 -18.01
CA LYS A 50 13.14 -7.23 -17.18
C LYS A 50 13.97 -6.93 -15.94
N ASN A 51 13.31 -6.76 -14.83
CA ASN A 51 13.98 -6.58 -13.54
C ASN A 51 14.60 -7.94 -13.13
N ASN A 52 15.85 -8.18 -13.54
CA ASN A 52 16.59 -9.42 -13.24
C ASN A 52 16.85 -9.64 -11.74
N ALA A 53 16.54 -8.66 -10.89
CA ALA A 53 16.66 -8.77 -9.44
C ALA A 53 15.63 -9.73 -8.81
N ILE A 54 14.53 -10.03 -9.51
CA ILE A 54 13.41 -10.86 -9.01
C ILE A 54 13.77 -12.35 -8.95
N ASP A 55 14.76 -12.81 -9.71
CA ASP A 55 15.05 -14.25 -9.81
C ASP A 55 15.66 -14.84 -8.53
N TYR A 56 16.30 -14.05 -7.66
CA TYR A 56 16.94 -14.52 -6.42
C TYR A 56 16.17 -14.24 -5.16
N MET A 57 14.96 -13.68 -5.26
CA MET A 57 14.10 -13.31 -4.12
C MET A 57 12.78 -14.05 -4.17
N THR A 58 12.26 -14.44 -3.00
CA THR A 58 10.87 -14.88 -2.82
C THR A 58 10.23 -14.10 -1.68
N SER A 59 8.91 -14.00 -1.67
CA SER A 59 8.18 -13.25 -0.64
C SER A 59 7.17 -14.11 0.11
N LEU A 60 6.95 -13.78 1.36
CA LEU A 60 5.95 -14.40 2.23
C LEU A 60 5.40 -13.37 3.21
N ALA A 61 4.08 -13.23 3.27
CA ALA A 61 3.43 -12.46 4.30
C ALA A 61 2.80 -13.37 5.36
N ILE A 62 2.85 -12.95 6.60
CA ILE A 62 2.34 -13.70 7.76
C ILE A 62 1.48 -12.77 8.60
N ILE A 63 0.31 -13.25 9.01
CA ILE A 63 -0.48 -12.66 10.08
C ILE A 63 -0.17 -13.46 11.35
N PRO A 64 0.70 -12.99 12.25
CA PRO A 64 1.11 -13.78 13.41
C PRO A 64 -0.01 -14.01 14.40
N THR A 65 -0.93 -13.05 14.52
CA THR A 65 -2.03 -13.11 15.50
C THR A 65 -3.19 -12.20 15.12
N TYR A 66 -4.39 -12.53 15.60
CA TYR A 66 -5.54 -11.61 15.58
C TYR A 66 -5.64 -10.78 16.86
N ASN A 67 -4.81 -11.06 17.87
CA ASN A 67 -4.80 -10.27 19.10
C ASN A 67 -4.24 -8.86 18.85
N CYS A 68 -4.85 -7.86 19.47
CA CYS A 68 -4.41 -6.47 19.40
C CYS A 68 -4.75 -5.73 20.69
N ASN A 69 -3.88 -4.89 21.15
CA ASN A 69 -4.08 -4.06 22.32
C ASN A 69 -4.78 -2.72 22.02
N LEU A 70 -4.94 -2.35 20.74
CA LEU A 70 -5.70 -1.19 20.31
C LEU A 70 -7.13 -1.56 19.86
N ARG A 71 -8.01 -0.55 19.79
CA ARG A 71 -9.39 -0.63 19.27
C ARG A 71 -9.62 0.47 18.25
N CYS A 72 -8.84 0.42 17.14
CA CYS A 72 -8.98 1.40 16.07
C CYS A 72 -10.42 1.41 15.53
N VAL A 73 -11.01 2.59 15.41
CA VAL A 73 -12.43 2.75 15.03
C VAL A 73 -12.74 2.29 13.61
N TYR A 74 -11.74 2.26 12.76
CA TYR A 74 -11.83 1.85 11.36
C TYR A 74 -11.17 0.47 11.07
N CYS A 75 -10.84 -0.31 12.10
CA CYS A 75 -10.09 -1.55 11.93
C CYS A 75 -10.84 -2.57 11.06
N TYR A 76 -10.35 -2.81 9.84
CA TYR A 76 -10.89 -3.81 8.92
C TYR A 76 -10.78 -5.23 9.48
N ALA A 77 -9.69 -5.53 10.19
CA ALA A 77 -9.40 -6.86 10.72
C ALA A 77 -10.12 -7.16 12.05
N ASN A 78 -10.85 -6.20 12.62
CA ASN A 78 -11.49 -6.36 13.95
C ASN A 78 -10.51 -6.81 15.04
N GLY A 79 -9.25 -6.34 14.95
CA GLY A 79 -8.15 -6.80 15.79
C GLY A 79 -8.43 -6.71 17.28
N GLY A 80 -7.94 -7.70 18.02
CA GLY A 80 -8.04 -7.80 19.47
C GLY A 80 -9.37 -8.28 20.02
N ARG A 81 -10.31 -8.70 19.17
CA ARG A 81 -11.54 -9.38 19.60
C ARG A 81 -11.40 -10.89 19.61
N GLU A 82 -10.31 -11.39 19.04
CA GLU A 82 -9.91 -12.79 19.03
C GLU A 82 -8.43 -12.89 19.43
N ASN A 83 -8.04 -13.98 20.10
CA ASN A 83 -6.68 -14.18 20.59
C ASN A 83 -5.92 -15.27 19.81
N ASN A 84 -6.42 -15.65 18.63
CA ASN A 84 -5.79 -16.70 17.84
C ASN A 84 -4.44 -16.22 17.30
N SER A 85 -3.42 -17.05 17.47
CA SER A 85 -2.10 -16.88 16.87
C SER A 85 -1.83 -18.04 15.93
N ILE A 86 -1.01 -17.81 14.92
CA ILE A 86 -0.61 -18.85 13.98
C ILE A 86 0.30 -19.87 14.69
N ASP A 87 0.14 -21.14 14.31
CA ASP A 87 1.04 -22.20 14.76
C ASP A 87 2.37 -22.11 14.01
N ILE A 88 3.49 -22.19 14.75
CA ILE A 88 4.83 -22.09 14.16
C ILE A 88 5.10 -23.21 13.13
N ASN A 89 4.52 -24.41 13.31
CA ASN A 89 4.69 -25.48 12.34
C ASN A 89 3.98 -25.18 11.03
N THR A 90 2.87 -24.43 11.05
CA THR A 90 2.21 -23.91 9.85
C THR A 90 3.13 -22.93 9.12
N VAL A 91 3.77 -22.03 9.86
CA VAL A 91 4.72 -21.07 9.29
C VAL A 91 5.93 -21.78 8.68
N LYS A 92 6.52 -22.75 9.39
CA LYS A 92 7.66 -23.55 8.89
C LYS A 92 7.31 -24.24 7.56
N LYS A 93 6.13 -24.85 7.45
CA LYS A 93 5.66 -25.46 6.20
C LYS A 93 5.53 -24.46 5.06
N ALA A 94 5.07 -23.22 5.34
CA ALA A 94 4.97 -22.19 4.34
C ALA A 94 6.36 -21.70 3.86
N ILE A 95 7.31 -21.52 4.78
CA ILE A 95 8.69 -21.11 4.46
C ILE A 95 9.38 -22.23 3.64
N ASP A 96 9.23 -23.49 4.05
CA ASP A 96 9.76 -24.67 3.31
C ASP A 96 9.16 -24.74 1.90
N PHE A 97 7.86 -24.49 1.78
CA PHE A 97 7.17 -24.47 0.49
C PHE A 97 7.75 -23.37 -0.41
N LYS A 98 7.92 -22.14 0.08
CA LYS A 98 8.51 -21.03 -0.68
C LYS A 98 9.94 -21.35 -1.10
N LYS A 99 10.74 -21.97 -0.25
CA LYS A 99 12.09 -22.40 -0.59
C LYS A 99 12.10 -23.52 -1.63
N LYS A 100 11.14 -24.46 -1.56
CA LYS A 100 11.00 -25.54 -2.54
C LYS A 100 10.51 -25.04 -3.90
N GLU A 101 9.60 -24.05 -3.93
CA GLU A 101 9.14 -23.43 -5.18
C GLU A 101 10.27 -22.69 -5.92
N LYS A 102 11.17 -22.07 -5.14
CA LYS A 102 12.30 -21.29 -5.69
C LYS A 102 13.60 -21.65 -4.99
N PRO A 103 14.18 -22.82 -5.31
CA PRO A 103 15.39 -23.32 -4.64
C PRO A 103 16.59 -22.39 -4.71
N GLU A 104 16.72 -21.64 -5.81
CA GLU A 104 17.77 -20.66 -6.07
C GLU A 104 17.61 -19.35 -5.28
N ALA A 105 16.43 -19.09 -4.69
CA ALA A 105 16.20 -17.89 -3.92
C ALA A 105 17.14 -17.82 -2.71
N LYS A 106 17.89 -16.73 -2.63
CA LYS A 106 18.83 -16.43 -1.54
C LYS A 106 18.22 -15.48 -0.52
N ILE A 107 17.22 -14.71 -0.94
CA ILE A 107 16.56 -13.67 -0.14
C ILE A 107 15.10 -14.05 0.09
N LEU A 108 14.66 -14.00 1.33
CA LEU A 108 13.24 -14.02 1.70
C LEU A 108 12.81 -12.61 2.11
N ASP A 109 11.87 -12.05 1.37
CA ASP A 109 11.20 -10.80 1.73
C ASP A 109 9.99 -11.13 2.60
N LEU A 110 10.16 -11.01 3.92
CA LEU A 110 9.21 -11.47 4.93
C LEU A 110 8.40 -10.30 5.47
N TYR A 111 7.07 -10.38 5.34
CA TYR A 111 6.14 -9.38 5.83
C TYR A 111 5.38 -9.90 7.05
N LEU A 112 5.52 -9.21 8.18
CA LEU A 112 4.70 -9.40 9.37
C LEU A 112 3.60 -8.35 9.35
N VAL A 113 2.38 -8.77 9.04
CA VAL A 113 1.28 -7.84 8.74
C VAL A 113 0.11 -8.01 9.70
N GLY A 114 -0.85 -7.12 9.60
CA GLY A 114 -2.03 -6.99 10.44
C GLY A 114 -2.94 -8.23 10.46
N GLY A 115 -4.07 -8.07 11.04
CA GLY A 115 -5.02 -9.03 11.61
C GLY A 115 -5.21 -8.62 13.05
N GLY A 116 -4.09 -8.56 13.80
CA GLY A 116 -3.93 -7.92 15.09
C GLY A 116 -2.67 -7.07 15.15
N GLU A 117 -1.98 -7.06 16.28
CA GLU A 117 -0.65 -6.46 16.43
C GLU A 117 0.42 -7.57 16.43
N PRO A 118 1.23 -7.68 15.38
CA PRO A 118 2.23 -8.74 15.26
C PRO A 118 3.18 -8.84 16.47
N LEU A 119 3.62 -7.70 16.98
CA LEU A 119 4.63 -7.62 18.04
C LEU A 119 4.10 -7.95 19.43
N LEU A 120 2.80 -8.17 19.63
CA LEU A 120 2.27 -8.71 20.87
C LEU A 120 2.68 -10.17 21.10
N ASN A 121 2.97 -10.91 20.04
CA ASN A 121 3.54 -12.26 20.12
C ASN A 121 5.00 -12.26 19.66
N PHE A 122 5.81 -11.45 20.35
CA PHE A 122 7.19 -11.20 19.97
C PHE A 122 8.07 -12.47 19.96
N THR A 123 7.83 -13.40 20.89
CA THR A 123 8.52 -14.69 20.90
C THR A 123 8.28 -15.48 19.61
N LEU A 124 7.04 -15.55 19.16
CA LEU A 124 6.70 -16.20 17.89
C LEU A 124 7.35 -15.49 16.71
N VAL A 125 7.36 -14.15 16.71
CA VAL A 125 8.00 -13.36 15.65
C VAL A 125 9.49 -13.68 15.55
N LYS A 126 10.21 -13.77 16.67
CA LYS A 126 11.61 -14.17 16.69
C LYS A 126 11.79 -15.59 16.13
N GLU A 127 11.01 -16.56 16.60
CA GLU A 127 11.08 -17.95 16.14
C GLU A 127 10.83 -18.10 14.64
N ILE A 128 9.90 -17.33 14.08
CA ILE A 128 9.63 -17.28 12.62
C ILE A 128 10.88 -16.86 11.86
N ILE A 129 11.50 -15.76 12.30
CA ILE A 129 12.64 -15.17 11.60
C ILE A 129 13.89 -16.06 11.77
N GLU A 130 14.13 -16.58 12.95
CA GLU A 130 15.22 -17.53 13.20
C GLU A 130 15.11 -18.78 12.31
N TYR A 131 13.90 -19.30 12.11
CA TYR A 131 13.70 -20.42 11.17
C TYR A 131 13.97 -20.02 9.72
N ALA A 132 13.53 -18.85 9.30
CA ALA A 132 13.79 -18.35 7.96
C ALA A 132 15.30 -18.15 7.70
N ASP A 133 16.06 -17.65 8.69
CA ASP A 133 17.51 -17.47 8.62
C ASP A 133 18.29 -18.79 8.42
N LEU A 134 17.70 -19.95 8.79
CA LEU A 134 18.31 -21.25 8.50
C LEU A 134 18.25 -21.63 7.02
N LEU A 135 17.30 -21.11 6.27
CA LEU A 135 17.01 -21.52 4.90
C LEU A 135 17.40 -20.49 3.84
N PHE A 136 17.50 -19.22 4.22
CA PHE A 136 17.83 -18.12 3.32
C PHE A 136 19.09 -17.42 3.78
N LYS A 137 19.87 -16.93 2.81
CA LYS A 137 21.11 -16.17 3.07
C LYS A 137 20.79 -14.82 3.74
N GLU A 138 19.64 -14.27 3.40
CA GLU A 138 19.18 -12.98 3.88
C GLU A 138 17.65 -13.03 4.06
N VAL A 139 17.17 -12.52 5.20
CA VAL A 139 15.75 -12.34 5.47
C VAL A 139 15.51 -10.84 5.68
N ILE A 140 14.86 -10.21 4.70
CA ILE A 140 14.40 -8.83 4.82
C ILE A 140 13.11 -8.84 5.63
N VAL A 141 13.15 -8.20 6.80
CA VAL A 141 12.01 -8.17 7.72
C VAL A 141 11.23 -6.89 7.54
N ASN A 142 9.97 -7.00 7.14
CA ASN A 142 9.04 -5.89 7.03
C ASN A 142 7.94 -6.05 8.08
N VAL A 143 7.76 -5.06 8.93
CA VAL A 143 6.77 -5.12 10.03
C VAL A 143 5.78 -3.97 9.92
N VAL A 144 4.48 -4.29 9.93
CA VAL A 144 3.41 -3.31 10.12
C VAL A 144 2.95 -3.38 11.57
N THR A 145 3.19 -2.32 12.34
CA THR A 145 2.91 -2.29 13.78
C THR A 145 2.09 -1.07 14.19
N ASN A 146 1.36 -1.20 15.28
CA ASN A 146 0.68 -0.06 15.90
C ASN A 146 1.62 0.83 16.74
N GLY A 147 2.90 0.47 16.84
CA GLY A 147 3.93 1.26 17.50
C GLY A 147 3.90 1.27 19.03
N THR A 148 3.12 0.41 19.67
CA THR A 148 3.00 0.37 21.15
C THR A 148 3.96 -0.61 21.82
N GLY A 149 4.86 -1.22 21.05
CA GLY A 149 5.83 -2.21 21.56
C GLY A 149 6.74 -1.65 22.66
N SER A 150 7.29 -2.55 23.49
CA SER A 150 8.27 -2.20 24.51
C SER A 150 9.62 -1.76 23.90
N LYS A 151 10.47 -1.15 24.72
CA LYS A 151 11.82 -0.79 24.28
C LYS A 151 12.61 -1.99 23.79
N GLU A 152 12.53 -3.14 24.43
CA GLU A 152 13.18 -4.39 23.99
C GLU A 152 12.77 -4.76 22.54
N VAL A 153 11.49 -4.62 22.23
CA VAL A 153 10.98 -4.88 20.87
C VAL A 153 11.55 -3.88 19.88
N MET A 154 11.62 -2.59 20.25
CA MET A 154 12.19 -1.55 19.37
C MET A 154 13.67 -1.79 19.13
N ASP A 155 14.45 -2.09 20.18
CA ASP A 155 15.88 -2.40 20.09
C ASP A 155 16.14 -3.57 19.14
N TRP A 156 15.35 -4.63 19.27
CA TRP A 156 15.47 -5.80 18.39
C TRP A 156 15.15 -5.48 16.92
N LEU A 157 14.14 -4.65 16.66
CA LEU A 157 13.82 -4.22 15.29
C LEU A 157 14.94 -3.40 14.67
N ILE A 158 15.59 -2.54 15.46
CA ILE A 158 16.76 -1.74 15.06
C ILE A 158 17.93 -2.66 14.72
N ASP A 159 18.29 -3.57 15.65
CA ASP A 159 19.40 -4.51 15.46
C ASP A 159 19.20 -5.41 14.23
N ARG A 160 17.95 -5.77 13.96
CA ARG A 160 17.54 -6.57 12.80
C ARG A 160 17.51 -5.77 11.50
N LYS A 161 17.65 -4.44 11.55
CA LYS A 161 17.49 -3.53 10.41
C LYS A 161 16.16 -3.70 9.72
N ALA A 162 15.09 -3.92 10.46
CA ALA A 162 13.76 -4.14 9.94
C ALA A 162 13.22 -2.88 9.24
N ASN A 163 12.45 -3.07 8.17
CA ASN A 163 11.62 -2.04 7.58
C ASN A 163 10.34 -1.91 8.43
N ILE A 164 10.15 -0.81 9.11
CA ILE A 164 9.11 -0.64 10.10
C ILE A 164 8.05 0.34 9.59
N ARG A 165 6.84 -0.15 9.37
CA ARG A 165 5.69 0.70 9.08
C ARG A 165 4.89 0.90 10.37
N VAL A 166 4.98 2.11 10.92
CA VAL A 166 4.29 2.47 12.17
C VAL A 166 2.95 3.13 11.84
N SER A 167 1.88 2.54 12.33
CA SER A 167 0.54 3.10 12.19
C SER A 167 0.33 4.23 13.22
N PHE A 168 0.27 5.48 12.74
CA PHE A 168 0.12 6.64 13.62
C PHE A 168 -0.72 7.73 12.95
N ASP A 169 -1.87 8.07 13.55
CA ASP A 169 -2.83 9.04 13.02
C ASP A 169 -2.59 10.47 13.57
N SER A 170 -1.43 10.70 14.18
CA SER A 170 -0.98 12.03 14.64
C SER A 170 -2.02 12.68 15.56
N VAL A 171 -2.40 13.92 15.31
CA VAL A 171 -3.38 14.71 16.09
C VAL A 171 -4.76 14.03 16.26
N ASN A 172 -5.03 12.95 15.55
CA ASN A 172 -6.28 12.19 15.68
C ASN A 172 -6.09 10.82 16.34
N GLN A 173 -4.88 10.49 16.79
CA GLN A 173 -4.53 9.19 17.35
C GLN A 173 -5.43 8.76 18.50
N GLU A 174 -5.67 9.64 19.46
CA GLU A 174 -6.55 9.37 20.61
C GLU A 174 -7.96 8.93 20.20
N LYS A 175 -8.54 9.65 19.23
CA LYS A 175 -9.91 9.39 18.76
C LYS A 175 -10.00 8.16 17.89
N GLN A 176 -8.97 7.90 17.09
CA GLN A 176 -8.99 6.88 16.04
C GLN A 176 -8.38 5.55 16.48
N ARG A 177 -7.40 5.58 17.39
CA ARG A 177 -6.61 4.39 17.78
C ARG A 177 -6.43 4.25 19.30
N PRO A 178 -7.50 4.27 20.10
CA PRO A 178 -7.40 4.11 21.55
C PRO A 178 -6.89 2.69 21.91
N PHE A 179 -6.28 2.56 23.09
CA PHE A 179 -6.08 1.24 23.71
C PHE A 179 -7.44 0.57 23.98
N SER A 180 -7.42 -0.74 24.14
CA SER A 180 -8.62 -1.51 24.53
C SER A 180 -9.23 -1.06 25.86
N SER A 181 -8.46 -0.42 26.72
CA SER A 181 -8.88 0.23 27.96
C SER A 181 -9.51 1.61 27.76
N GLY A 182 -9.49 2.15 26.52
CA GLY A 182 -9.91 3.52 26.23
C GLY A 182 -8.83 4.58 26.44
N VAL A 183 -7.65 4.18 26.95
CA VAL A 183 -6.55 5.11 27.17
C VAL A 183 -5.96 5.57 25.82
N ASN A 184 -5.50 6.81 25.76
CA ASN A 184 -4.86 7.40 24.59
C ASN A 184 -3.52 6.71 24.30
N SER A 185 -3.31 6.32 23.05
CA SER A 185 -2.06 5.70 22.56
C SER A 185 -1.06 6.69 21.97
N HIS A 186 -1.41 7.98 21.85
CA HIS A 186 -0.65 8.99 21.12
C HIS A 186 0.81 9.09 21.61
N ASP A 187 1.00 9.36 22.92
CA ASP A 187 2.32 9.68 23.44
C ASP A 187 3.28 8.48 23.42
N ILE A 188 2.75 7.27 23.68
CA ILE A 188 3.58 6.06 23.61
C ILE A 188 4.07 5.80 22.19
N VAL A 189 3.17 5.90 21.18
CA VAL A 189 3.52 5.69 19.78
C VAL A 189 4.47 6.78 19.29
N LYS A 190 4.18 8.04 19.61
CA LYS A 190 5.03 9.18 19.28
C LYS A 190 6.45 9.04 19.86
N ASN A 191 6.58 8.62 21.12
CA ASN A 191 7.86 8.43 21.75
C ASN A 191 8.64 7.26 21.14
N ASN A 192 7.95 6.16 20.79
CA ASN A 192 8.56 5.04 20.09
C ASN A 192 9.03 5.42 18.68
N ILE A 193 8.27 6.23 17.94
CA ILE A 193 8.71 6.77 16.63
C ILE A 193 9.98 7.60 16.79
N LYS A 194 10.02 8.53 17.76
CA LYS A 194 11.21 9.32 18.06
C LYS A 194 12.40 8.45 18.43
N TYR A 195 12.17 7.41 19.24
CA TYR A 195 13.21 6.47 19.62
C TYR A 195 13.78 5.74 18.40
N LEU A 196 12.94 5.21 17.53
CA LEU A 196 13.35 4.55 16.28
C LEU A 196 14.15 5.50 15.38
N ILE A 197 13.70 6.75 15.21
CA ILE A 197 14.40 7.76 14.40
C ILE A 197 15.77 8.07 14.99
N SER A 198 15.87 8.22 16.32
CA SER A 198 17.13 8.54 16.97
C SER A 198 18.18 7.42 16.89
N HIS A 199 17.79 6.21 16.43
CA HIS A 199 18.64 5.06 16.19
C HIS A 199 18.73 4.69 14.72
N ASP A 200 18.43 5.63 13.81
CA ASP A 200 18.52 5.48 12.36
C ASP A 200 17.74 4.26 11.80
N ALA A 201 16.64 3.88 12.46
CA ALA A 201 15.77 2.81 12.00
C ALA A 201 15.06 3.20 10.69
N ASN A 202 14.90 2.23 9.78
CA ASN A 202 14.14 2.44 8.55
C ASN A 202 12.64 2.42 8.86
N ILE A 203 12.04 3.61 8.98
CA ILE A 203 10.63 3.75 9.32
C ILE A 203 9.84 4.51 8.27
N MET A 204 8.60 4.08 8.10
CA MET A 204 7.51 4.81 7.44
C MET A 204 6.35 4.96 8.43
N VAL A 205 5.75 6.13 8.50
CA VAL A 205 4.49 6.33 9.22
C VAL A 205 3.32 6.10 8.26
N GLN A 206 2.36 5.26 8.65
CA GLN A 206 1.09 5.11 7.94
C GLN A 206 -0.01 5.81 8.73
N CYS A 207 -0.65 6.79 8.11
CA CYS A 207 -1.71 7.60 8.68
C CYS A 207 -3.02 7.36 7.92
N ILE A 208 -4.05 6.88 8.62
CA ILE A 208 -5.37 6.65 8.04
C ILE A 208 -6.19 7.95 8.11
N ILE A 209 -6.60 8.41 6.93
CA ILE A 209 -7.38 9.64 6.79
C ILE A 209 -8.87 9.31 6.79
N THR A 210 -9.56 9.81 7.81
CA THR A 210 -11.00 9.66 7.98
C THR A 210 -11.72 10.99 7.72
N SER A 211 -13.05 10.99 7.76
CA SER A 211 -13.86 12.20 7.75
C SER A 211 -13.49 13.18 8.88
N TYR A 212 -12.92 12.69 10.01
CA TYR A 212 -12.47 13.54 11.13
C TYR A 212 -11.11 14.18 10.90
N SER A 213 -10.27 13.59 10.05
CA SER A 213 -8.86 14.00 9.87
C SER A 213 -8.58 14.63 8.50
N VAL A 214 -9.45 14.46 7.50
CA VAL A 214 -9.22 14.94 6.13
C VAL A 214 -8.91 16.45 6.04
N ASN A 215 -9.51 17.27 6.89
CA ASN A 215 -9.24 18.71 6.94
C ASN A 215 -8.02 19.09 7.78
N LYS A 216 -7.33 18.12 8.38
CA LYS A 216 -6.20 18.32 9.30
C LYS A 216 -4.85 17.87 8.74
N LEU A 217 -4.74 17.57 7.43
CA LEU A 217 -3.52 17.05 6.84
C LEU A 217 -2.30 17.94 7.10
N LYS A 218 -2.45 19.27 7.04
CA LYS A 218 -1.36 20.22 7.35
C LYS A 218 -0.94 20.16 8.84
N GLU A 219 -1.88 19.96 9.75
CA GLU A 219 -1.57 19.78 11.18
C GLU A 219 -0.83 18.46 11.43
N ILE A 220 -1.28 17.39 10.76
CA ILE A 220 -0.63 16.09 10.79
C ILE A 220 0.82 16.20 10.29
N VAL A 221 1.05 16.83 9.13
CA VAL A 221 2.39 17.04 8.57
C VAL A 221 3.29 17.83 9.54
N LYS A 222 2.78 18.90 10.15
CA LYS A 222 3.55 19.68 11.15
C LYS A 222 3.95 18.83 12.35
N GLU A 223 3.07 17.97 12.86
CA GLU A 223 3.42 17.07 13.95
C GLU A 223 4.45 16.03 13.52
N LEU A 224 4.29 15.39 12.36
CA LEU A 224 5.25 14.42 11.82
C LEU A 224 6.64 15.06 11.61
N GLN A 225 6.69 16.28 11.09
CA GLN A 225 7.92 17.06 10.96
C GLN A 225 8.58 17.29 12.33
N ASN A 226 7.82 17.71 13.35
CA ASN A 226 8.32 17.94 14.70
C ASN A 226 8.82 16.66 15.38
N ILE A 227 8.35 15.50 14.96
CA ILE A 227 8.83 14.19 15.40
C ILE A 227 10.13 13.80 14.68
N GLY A 228 10.34 14.31 13.46
CA GLY A 228 11.47 13.97 12.59
C GLY A 228 11.16 12.88 11.56
N VAL A 229 9.89 12.57 11.32
CA VAL A 229 9.45 11.59 10.30
C VAL A 229 9.84 12.08 8.91
N LYS A 230 10.43 11.19 8.09
CA LYS A 230 10.87 11.50 6.72
C LYS A 230 9.94 10.93 5.64
N LEU A 231 9.14 9.93 5.98
CA LEU A 231 8.23 9.25 5.04
C LEU A 231 6.89 8.97 5.70
N VAL A 232 5.81 9.47 5.10
CA VAL A 232 4.44 9.18 5.53
C VAL A 232 3.61 8.64 4.36
N LYS A 233 2.80 7.62 4.62
CA LYS A 233 1.73 7.19 3.73
C LYS A 233 0.39 7.72 4.23
N PHE A 234 -0.29 8.50 3.41
CA PHE A 234 -1.68 8.91 3.64
C PHE A 234 -2.63 7.96 2.92
N GLU A 235 -3.42 7.24 3.68
CA GLU A 235 -4.37 6.26 3.16
C GLU A 235 -5.79 6.62 3.59
N PRO A 236 -6.75 6.78 2.66
CA PRO A 236 -8.12 7.09 3.04
C PRO A 236 -8.77 5.88 3.71
N CYS A 237 -9.58 6.12 4.74
CA CYS A 237 -10.44 5.11 5.30
C CYS A 237 -11.51 4.73 4.28
N LEU A 238 -11.32 3.61 3.57
CA LEU A 238 -12.32 3.07 2.67
C LEU A 238 -13.31 2.22 3.48
N MET A 239 -14.58 2.52 3.32
CA MET A 239 -15.65 1.75 3.94
C MET A 239 -15.91 0.48 3.16
N THR A 240 -15.85 -0.62 3.85
CA THR A 240 -16.21 -1.94 3.34
C THR A 240 -17.47 -2.41 4.06
N ASP A 241 -18.27 -3.31 3.47
CA ASP A 241 -19.41 -3.93 4.17
C ASP A 241 -18.95 -4.70 5.43
N VAL A 242 -17.67 -5.05 5.45
CA VAL A 242 -16.98 -5.71 6.57
C VAL A 242 -16.36 -4.69 7.52
N SER A 243 -16.16 -3.45 7.06
CA SER A 243 -15.60 -2.42 7.93
C SER A 243 -16.60 -2.13 9.03
N ARG A 244 -16.20 -2.47 10.13
CA ARG A 244 -16.88 -2.49 11.40
C ARG A 244 -16.89 -1.10 12.03
N GLY A 245 -16.50 -0.11 11.24
CA GLY A 245 -16.61 1.31 11.54
C GLY A 245 -17.92 1.88 10.99
N GLU A 246 -18.32 3.02 11.54
CA GLU A 246 -19.46 3.77 11.03
C GLU A 246 -19.15 4.26 9.60
N LYS A 247 -20.14 4.18 8.69
CA LYS A 247 -20.03 4.74 7.32
C LYS A 247 -19.59 6.20 7.29
N SER A 248 -19.79 6.92 8.40
CA SER A 248 -19.34 8.29 8.63
C SER A 248 -17.81 8.48 8.66
N LEU A 249 -17.01 7.41 8.75
CA LEU A 249 -15.55 7.51 8.81
C LEU A 249 -14.88 7.69 7.45
N GLN A 250 -15.53 7.30 6.37
CA GLN A 250 -14.97 7.52 5.04
C GLN A 250 -14.96 9.04 4.74
N PRO A 251 -13.81 9.61 4.33
CA PRO A 251 -13.78 11.01 3.92
C PRO A 251 -14.55 11.21 2.61
N ASP A 252 -15.01 12.42 2.34
CA ASP A 252 -15.48 12.76 1.00
C ASP A 252 -14.30 12.66 0.01
N PRO A 253 -14.43 11.92 -1.12
CA PRO A 253 -13.33 11.69 -2.04
C PRO A 253 -12.83 12.97 -2.72
N ARG A 254 -13.70 13.97 -2.93
CA ARG A 254 -13.32 15.25 -3.53
C ARG A 254 -12.48 16.07 -2.56
N ILE A 255 -12.94 16.17 -1.30
CA ILE A 255 -12.23 16.85 -0.23
C ILE A 255 -10.88 16.17 0.00
N PHE A 256 -10.85 14.83 0.04
CA PHE A 256 -9.59 14.08 0.22
C PHE A 256 -8.59 14.40 -0.89
N ALA A 257 -9.00 14.34 -2.16
CA ALA A 257 -8.13 14.62 -3.30
C ALA A 257 -7.57 16.05 -3.25
N GLU A 258 -8.42 17.04 -2.98
CA GLU A 258 -8.01 18.44 -2.90
C GLU A 258 -7.05 18.68 -1.73
N LYS A 259 -7.36 18.14 -0.54
CA LYS A 259 -6.49 18.30 0.64
C LYS A 259 -5.15 17.58 0.48
N LEU A 260 -5.11 16.51 -0.28
CA LEU A 260 -3.88 15.80 -0.60
C LEU A 260 -2.97 16.67 -1.48
N VAL A 261 -3.51 17.30 -2.53
CA VAL A 261 -2.76 18.27 -3.35
C VAL A 261 -2.27 19.44 -2.50
N GLU A 262 -3.18 20.06 -1.69
CA GLU A 262 -2.82 21.19 -0.83
C GLU A 262 -1.68 20.87 0.15
N VAL A 263 -1.65 19.66 0.72
CA VAL A 263 -0.59 19.30 1.68
C VAL A 263 0.73 19.00 1.00
N ILE A 264 0.71 18.40 -0.19
CA ILE A 264 1.93 18.19 -1.00
C ILE A 264 2.54 19.52 -1.40
N GLU A 265 1.75 20.47 -1.90
CA GLU A 265 2.21 21.84 -2.18
C GLU A 265 2.75 22.53 -0.92
N TYR A 266 2.09 22.37 0.21
CA TYR A 266 2.57 22.93 1.48
C TYR A 266 3.96 22.39 1.84
N VAL A 267 4.19 21.08 1.74
CA VAL A 267 5.49 20.44 2.02
C VAL A 267 6.56 20.97 1.07
N ALA A 268 6.28 20.99 -0.23
CA ALA A 268 7.21 21.47 -1.25
C ALA A 268 7.59 22.97 -1.06
N ASN A 269 6.59 23.83 -0.85
CA ASN A 269 6.78 25.28 -0.74
C ASN A 269 7.46 25.70 0.56
N ASN A 270 7.35 24.91 1.63
CA ASN A 270 7.96 25.23 2.93
C ASN A 270 9.25 24.44 3.20
N ASN A 271 9.78 23.71 2.21
CA ASN A 271 10.97 22.87 2.32
C ASN A 271 10.91 21.92 3.53
N VAL A 272 9.74 21.32 3.76
CA VAL A 272 9.58 20.32 4.82
C VAL A 272 10.26 19.04 4.35
N GLU A 273 11.18 18.49 5.14
CA GLU A 273 11.84 17.22 4.85
C GLU A 273 10.92 16.04 5.15
N LEU A 274 9.88 15.88 4.34
CA LEU A 274 8.90 14.82 4.44
C LEU A 274 8.47 14.37 3.04
N MET A 275 8.60 13.09 2.77
CA MET A 275 8.02 12.47 1.58
C MET A 275 6.62 11.93 1.90
N ILE A 276 5.72 12.05 0.93
CA ILE A 276 4.32 11.62 1.03
C ILE A 276 4.01 10.55 0.00
N ASP A 277 3.84 9.31 0.45
CA ASP A 277 3.23 8.24 -0.35
C ASP A 277 1.71 8.40 -0.33
N THR A 278 1.12 8.62 -1.47
CA THR A 278 -0.33 8.80 -1.60
C THR A 278 -1.06 7.54 -1.99
N GLY A 279 -0.35 6.56 -2.58
CA GLY A 279 -0.94 5.38 -3.20
C GLY A 279 -1.79 5.68 -4.45
N TYR A 280 -1.87 6.95 -4.88
CA TYR A 280 -2.66 7.41 -6.04
C TYR A 280 -1.81 7.89 -7.22
N PHE A 281 -0.51 7.92 -7.07
CA PHE A 281 0.42 8.21 -8.12
C PHE A 281 1.53 7.17 -8.13
N SER A 282 1.69 6.49 -9.25
CA SER A 282 2.74 5.50 -9.43
C SER A 282 3.29 5.59 -10.85
N LYS A 283 4.42 4.96 -11.07
CA LYS A 283 4.98 4.80 -12.41
C LYS A 283 3.94 4.15 -13.32
N PRO A 284 3.67 4.72 -14.51
CA PRO A 284 2.74 4.10 -15.46
C PRO A 284 3.17 2.68 -15.79
N MET A 285 2.22 1.73 -15.70
CA MET A 285 2.49 0.31 -15.97
C MET A 285 1.32 -0.34 -16.69
N ASP A 286 1.58 -1.49 -17.29
CA ASP A 286 0.53 -2.43 -17.75
C ASP A 286 0.55 -3.64 -16.81
N GLY A 287 -0.51 -3.83 -16.06
CA GLY A 287 -0.53 -4.88 -15.04
C GLY A 287 -1.74 -4.80 -14.11
N HIS A 288 -1.50 -5.19 -12.88
CA HIS A 288 -2.50 -5.19 -11.82
C HIS A 288 -2.22 -4.06 -10.82
N TYR A 289 -3.26 -3.62 -10.14
CA TYR A 289 -3.17 -2.57 -9.13
C TYR A 289 -2.26 -2.95 -7.95
N CYS A 290 -2.31 -4.21 -7.53
CA CYS A 290 -1.50 -4.70 -6.42
C CYS A 290 -1.18 -6.19 -6.59
N GLY A 291 -0.29 -6.73 -5.74
CA GLY A 291 0.14 -8.11 -5.74
C GLY A 291 -0.96 -9.16 -5.47
N MET A 292 -2.19 -8.76 -5.16
CA MET A 292 -3.32 -9.67 -4.99
C MET A 292 -3.52 -10.56 -6.22
N ALA A 293 -3.38 -10.00 -7.41
CA ALA A 293 -3.51 -10.73 -8.67
C ALA A 293 -2.21 -11.41 -9.12
N ASP A 294 -1.08 -10.99 -8.55
CA ASP A 294 0.26 -11.49 -8.91
C ASP A 294 0.79 -12.55 -7.94
N GLY A 295 -0.09 -13.12 -7.11
CA GLY A 295 0.24 -14.23 -6.24
C GLY A 295 0.75 -13.85 -4.86
N ASN A 296 0.29 -12.72 -4.30
CA ASN A 296 0.49 -12.45 -2.88
C ASN A 296 0.14 -13.68 -2.05
N PHE A 297 1.07 -14.08 -1.20
CA PHE A 297 0.95 -15.27 -0.39
C PHE A 297 1.02 -14.89 1.08
N THR A 298 -0.15 -14.71 1.68
CA THR A 298 -0.29 -14.34 3.10
C THR A 298 -0.88 -15.49 3.89
N ILE A 299 -0.18 -15.99 4.90
CA ILE A 299 -0.69 -17.05 5.77
C ILE A 299 -1.37 -16.47 7.01
N THR A 300 -2.45 -17.12 7.44
CA THR A 300 -3.32 -16.63 8.51
C THR A 300 -3.35 -17.57 9.72
N PRO A 301 -3.75 -17.11 10.92
CA PRO A 301 -3.94 -17.95 12.09
C PRO A 301 -4.94 -19.13 11.92
N GLU A 302 -5.77 -19.07 10.88
CA GLU A 302 -6.68 -20.16 10.51
C GLU A 302 -6.06 -21.16 9.52
N ASN A 303 -4.73 -21.11 9.34
CA ASN A 303 -3.98 -21.94 8.38
C ASN A 303 -4.42 -21.75 6.92
N MET A 304 -5.04 -20.61 6.61
CA MET A 304 -5.40 -20.26 5.24
C MET A 304 -4.27 -19.47 4.56
N ILE A 305 -4.27 -19.52 3.25
CA ILE A 305 -3.43 -18.68 2.40
C ILE A 305 -4.36 -17.72 1.68
N THR A 306 -4.22 -16.44 1.96
CA THR A 306 -4.99 -15.38 1.31
C THR A 306 -4.11 -14.53 0.39
N SER A 307 -4.69 -14.03 -0.69
CA SER A 307 -4.03 -13.06 -1.58
C SER A 307 -4.24 -11.60 -1.13
N CYS A 308 -5.17 -11.35 -0.18
CA CYS A 308 -5.45 -10.04 0.35
C CYS A 308 -5.54 -10.06 1.87
N VAL A 309 -4.71 -9.26 2.55
CA VAL A 309 -4.67 -9.19 4.02
C VAL A 309 -5.97 -8.69 4.66
N GLU A 310 -6.80 -7.99 3.90
CA GLU A 310 -8.09 -7.48 4.38
C GLU A 310 -9.16 -8.56 4.50
N VAL A 311 -8.93 -9.73 3.87
CA VAL A 311 -9.76 -10.92 3.99
C VAL A 311 -8.89 -12.04 4.54
N SER A 312 -8.87 -12.17 5.85
CA SER A 312 -7.95 -13.06 6.57
C SER A 312 -8.62 -14.26 7.24
N ARG A 313 -9.96 -14.29 7.30
CA ARG A 313 -10.75 -15.35 7.95
C ARG A 313 -11.64 -16.08 6.96
N LYS A 314 -11.85 -17.37 7.20
CA LYS A 314 -12.69 -18.26 6.35
C LYS A 314 -14.12 -17.75 6.16
N ASN A 315 -14.67 -17.13 7.19
CA ASN A 315 -16.07 -16.70 7.21
C ASN A 315 -16.26 -15.21 6.82
N GLU A 316 -15.21 -14.55 6.36
CA GLU A 316 -15.32 -13.17 5.85
C GLU A 316 -15.92 -13.17 4.44
N PRO A 317 -16.70 -12.14 4.09
CA PRO A 317 -17.19 -12.00 2.72
C PRO A 317 -16.06 -12.09 1.70
N TYR A 318 -16.31 -12.76 0.59
CA TYR A 318 -15.36 -13.01 -0.52
C TYR A 318 -14.15 -13.88 -0.16
N SER A 319 -14.09 -14.49 1.02
CA SER A 319 -13.05 -15.45 1.36
C SER A 319 -12.99 -16.62 0.36
N ASP A 320 -14.12 -17.04 -0.17
CA ASP A 320 -14.25 -18.07 -1.21
C ASP A 320 -13.57 -17.69 -2.54
N LYS A 321 -13.22 -16.41 -2.76
CA LYS A 321 -12.55 -15.90 -3.98
C LYS A 321 -11.08 -15.55 -3.75
N VAL A 322 -10.74 -15.01 -2.57
CA VAL A 322 -9.39 -14.49 -2.29
C VAL A 322 -8.51 -15.45 -1.49
N MET A 323 -9.11 -16.49 -0.88
CA MET A 323 -8.35 -17.59 -0.27
C MET A 323 -7.80 -18.49 -1.38
N ILE A 324 -6.51 -18.41 -1.60
CA ILE A 324 -5.80 -19.14 -2.66
C ILE A 324 -5.24 -20.49 -2.19
N GLY A 325 -5.49 -20.88 -0.94
CA GLY A 325 -5.08 -22.17 -0.43
C GLY A 325 -5.24 -22.32 1.07
N GLU A 326 -4.78 -23.45 1.56
CA GLU A 326 -4.72 -23.80 2.98
C GLU A 326 -3.46 -24.62 3.30
N ILE A 327 -3.04 -24.61 4.57
CA ILE A 327 -1.90 -25.38 5.06
C ILE A 327 -2.40 -26.43 6.04
N LYS A 328 -2.28 -27.71 5.64
CA LYS A 328 -2.57 -28.89 6.47
C LYS A 328 -1.27 -29.64 6.74
N ASN A 329 -1.18 -30.88 6.25
CA ASN A 329 0.08 -31.63 6.25
C ASN A 329 1.11 -31.04 5.28
N SER A 330 0.62 -30.38 4.22
CA SER A 330 1.36 -29.64 3.22
C SER A 330 0.58 -28.40 2.80
N VAL A 331 1.21 -27.54 2.01
CA VAL A 331 0.53 -26.42 1.33
C VAL A 331 -0.33 -26.99 0.20
N LEU A 332 -1.60 -26.59 0.19
CA LEU A 332 -2.59 -26.96 -0.82
C LEU A 332 -3.11 -25.66 -1.46
N LEU A 333 -2.84 -25.47 -2.75
CA LEU A 333 -3.28 -24.28 -3.49
C LEU A 333 -4.63 -24.52 -4.18
N ASN A 334 -5.37 -23.44 -4.37
CA ASN A 334 -6.63 -23.40 -5.11
C ASN A 334 -6.42 -22.69 -6.46
N ASP A 335 -6.13 -23.48 -7.48
CA ASP A 335 -5.83 -22.96 -8.82
C ASP A 335 -6.99 -22.16 -9.42
N ASN A 336 -8.26 -22.53 -9.14
CA ASN A 336 -9.42 -21.77 -9.63
C ASN A 336 -9.43 -20.34 -9.09
N ASN A 337 -9.12 -20.13 -7.82
CA ASN A 337 -9.06 -18.81 -7.21
C ASN A 337 -7.83 -18.05 -7.71
N ILE A 338 -6.69 -18.71 -7.87
CA ILE A 338 -5.49 -18.10 -8.45
C ILE A 338 -5.78 -17.60 -9.87
N ASP A 339 -6.41 -18.40 -10.71
CA ASP A 339 -6.75 -18.02 -12.08
C ASP A 339 -7.82 -16.91 -12.12
N PHE A 340 -8.79 -16.94 -11.20
CA PHE A 340 -9.75 -15.85 -11.04
C PHE A 340 -9.04 -14.52 -10.72
N LEU A 341 -8.08 -14.53 -9.79
CA LEU A 341 -7.34 -13.32 -9.39
C LEU A 341 -6.45 -12.77 -10.50
N LYS A 342 -5.77 -13.63 -11.28
CA LYS A 342 -5.00 -13.22 -12.46
C LYS A 342 -5.83 -12.49 -13.51
N ASN A 343 -7.13 -12.73 -13.54
CA ASN A 343 -8.06 -12.05 -14.46
C ASN A 343 -8.51 -10.66 -13.96
N LEU A 344 -8.06 -10.21 -12.78
CA LEU A 344 -8.40 -8.89 -12.21
C LEU A 344 -7.57 -7.74 -12.83
N HIS A 345 -7.27 -7.84 -14.10
CA HIS A 345 -6.58 -6.81 -14.87
C HIS A 345 -7.53 -5.68 -15.25
N TYR A 346 -7.04 -4.41 -15.23
CA TYR A 346 -7.89 -3.24 -15.58
C TYR A 346 -8.52 -3.34 -16.98
N LYS A 347 -7.89 -4.03 -17.93
CA LYS A 347 -8.44 -4.26 -19.29
C LYS A 347 -9.74 -5.07 -19.26
N ASN A 348 -9.96 -5.88 -18.25
CA ASN A 348 -11.15 -6.68 -18.05
C ASN A 348 -12.24 -5.95 -17.27
N GLN A 349 -11.96 -4.74 -16.78
CA GLN A 349 -12.91 -3.99 -15.96
C GLN A 349 -14.08 -3.45 -16.76
N ARG A 350 -15.28 -3.61 -16.21
CA ARG A 350 -16.51 -3.00 -16.68
C ARG A 350 -16.57 -1.54 -16.23
N GLY A 351 -17.16 -0.67 -17.03
CA GLY A 351 -17.30 0.75 -16.65
C GLY A 351 -16.26 1.69 -17.25
N GLY A 352 -15.54 1.26 -18.29
CA GLY A 352 -14.71 2.13 -19.11
C GLY A 352 -13.25 2.27 -18.67
N CYS A 353 -12.79 1.57 -17.62
CA CYS A 353 -11.41 1.65 -17.17
C CYS A 353 -10.39 1.29 -18.27
N CYS A 354 -10.70 0.34 -19.14
CA CYS A 354 -9.85 -0.01 -20.29
C CYS A 354 -9.65 1.14 -21.30
N LYS A 355 -10.52 2.14 -21.31
CA LYS A 355 -10.44 3.34 -22.18
C LYS A 355 -10.14 4.61 -21.38
N CYS A 356 -9.93 4.50 -20.06
CA CYS A 356 -9.65 5.64 -19.20
C CYS A 356 -8.27 6.22 -19.51
N GLU A 357 -8.16 7.53 -19.51
CA GLU A 357 -6.89 8.24 -19.70
C GLU A 357 -5.87 7.97 -18.56
N TYR A 358 -6.34 7.65 -17.35
CA TYR A 358 -5.50 7.33 -16.19
C TYR A 358 -5.19 5.83 -16.05
N ARG A 359 -5.56 4.98 -17.02
CA ARG A 359 -5.51 3.52 -16.87
C ARG A 359 -4.13 2.96 -16.51
N PHE A 360 -3.06 3.56 -17.00
CA PHE A 360 -1.68 3.09 -16.72
C PHE A 360 -1.15 3.52 -15.35
N ILE A 361 -1.81 4.48 -14.69
CA ILE A 361 -1.47 4.93 -13.33
C ILE A 361 -2.42 4.27 -12.32
N CYS A 362 -3.72 4.41 -12.52
CA CYS A 362 -4.77 3.92 -11.62
C CYS A 362 -4.95 2.39 -11.64
N LEU A 363 -4.69 1.73 -12.78
CA LEU A 363 -4.85 0.28 -12.98
C LEU A 363 -6.23 -0.27 -12.55
N GLY A 364 -7.24 0.60 -12.55
CA GLY A 364 -8.60 0.24 -12.14
C GLY A 364 -8.85 0.24 -10.63
N GLY A 365 -7.86 0.63 -9.83
CA GLY A 365 -7.95 0.72 -8.38
C GLY A 365 -7.95 -0.62 -7.66
N CYS A 366 -8.07 -0.57 -6.32
CA CYS A 366 -8.05 -1.74 -5.47
C CYS A 366 -9.21 -2.71 -5.78
N PRO A 367 -8.94 -3.98 -6.16
CA PRO A 367 -9.99 -4.95 -6.47
C PRO A 367 -10.92 -5.22 -5.29
N MET A 368 -10.41 -5.22 -4.05
CA MET A 368 -11.24 -5.40 -2.87
C MET A 368 -12.14 -4.20 -2.61
N ALA A 369 -11.65 -2.97 -2.75
CA ALA A 369 -12.48 -1.77 -2.67
C ALA A 369 -13.61 -1.79 -3.73
N ASN A 370 -13.30 -2.27 -4.94
CA ASN A 370 -14.29 -2.45 -6.01
C ASN A 370 -15.37 -3.47 -5.59
N ILE A 371 -14.97 -4.63 -5.04
CA ILE A 371 -15.88 -5.66 -4.56
C ILE A 371 -16.78 -5.10 -3.46
N TRP A 372 -16.22 -4.46 -2.46
CA TRP A 372 -16.98 -3.98 -1.30
C TRP A 372 -17.97 -2.87 -1.63
N GLN A 373 -17.62 -2.01 -2.60
CA GLN A 373 -18.51 -0.91 -3.00
C GLN A 373 -19.58 -1.35 -4.00
N ASN A 374 -19.32 -2.36 -4.82
CA ASN A 374 -20.16 -2.69 -5.96
C ASN A 374 -20.54 -4.19 -6.03
N GLY A 375 -20.06 -5.03 -5.14
CA GLY A 375 -20.27 -6.47 -5.15
C GLY A 375 -19.50 -7.23 -6.24
N LEU A 376 -18.71 -6.57 -7.07
CA LEU A 376 -18.00 -7.15 -8.22
C LEU A 376 -16.56 -6.59 -8.30
N PRO A 377 -15.54 -7.44 -8.47
CA PRO A 377 -14.15 -7.01 -8.49
C PRO A 377 -13.73 -6.21 -9.73
N LEU A 378 -14.45 -6.40 -10.83
CA LEU A 378 -14.17 -5.75 -12.12
C LEU A 378 -15.08 -4.53 -12.38
N THR A 379 -15.49 -3.86 -11.30
CA THR A 379 -16.23 -2.60 -11.35
C THR A 379 -15.43 -1.54 -10.63
N LYS A 380 -15.37 -0.33 -11.19
CA LYS A 380 -14.58 0.74 -10.59
C LYS A 380 -15.12 1.16 -9.23
N SER A 381 -14.25 1.32 -8.24
CA SER A 381 -14.58 2.02 -7.00
C SER A 381 -14.92 3.48 -7.30
N GLN A 382 -16.09 3.91 -6.91
CA GLN A 382 -16.51 5.29 -7.11
C GLN A 382 -15.58 6.26 -6.36
N PHE A 383 -15.18 5.90 -5.13
CA PHE A 383 -14.25 6.69 -4.34
C PHE A 383 -12.92 6.90 -5.06
N THR A 384 -12.23 5.79 -5.40
CA THR A 384 -10.92 5.83 -6.08
C THR A 384 -11.03 6.59 -7.41
N CYS A 385 -12.09 6.32 -8.21
CA CYS A 385 -12.28 7.00 -9.48
C CYS A 385 -12.43 8.52 -9.34
N ILE A 386 -13.16 9.01 -8.32
CA ILE A 386 -13.30 10.44 -8.07
C ILE A 386 -11.96 11.04 -7.62
N VAL A 387 -11.24 10.36 -6.73
CA VAL A 387 -9.94 10.84 -6.26
C VAL A 387 -8.96 10.98 -7.42
N GLU A 388 -8.82 9.94 -8.25
CA GLU A 388 -7.88 9.94 -9.39
C GLU A 388 -8.18 11.05 -10.40
N HIS A 389 -9.46 11.25 -10.74
CA HIS A 389 -9.87 12.28 -11.71
C HIS A 389 -9.71 13.72 -11.20
N ILE A 390 -9.56 13.92 -9.90
CA ILE A 390 -9.28 15.22 -9.32
C ILE A 390 -7.79 15.37 -9.03
N PHE A 391 -7.18 14.36 -8.42
CA PHE A 391 -5.80 14.40 -7.94
C PHE A 391 -4.79 14.43 -9.10
N LEU A 392 -4.90 13.51 -10.07
CA LEU A 392 -3.90 13.34 -11.12
C LEU A 392 -3.73 14.59 -11.98
N PRO A 393 -4.77 15.19 -12.60
CA PRO A 393 -4.56 16.37 -13.43
C PRO A 393 -3.99 17.55 -12.62
N LYS A 394 -4.41 17.72 -11.36
CA LYS A 394 -3.90 18.79 -10.48
C LYS A 394 -2.43 18.55 -10.13
N ILE A 395 -2.08 17.37 -9.63
CA ILE A 395 -0.72 17.12 -9.18
C ILE A 395 0.28 17.11 -10.34
N LEU A 396 -0.09 16.57 -11.50
CA LEU A 396 0.72 16.59 -12.70
C LEU A 396 0.97 18.02 -13.18
N THR A 397 -0.04 18.91 -13.11
CA THR A 397 0.12 20.34 -13.40
C THR A 397 1.08 20.98 -12.39
N LYS A 398 0.90 20.70 -11.10
CA LYS A 398 1.76 21.27 -10.04
C LYS A 398 3.21 20.80 -10.13
N MET A 399 3.48 19.58 -10.59
CA MET A 399 4.84 19.09 -10.83
C MET A 399 5.60 19.91 -11.88
N ILE A 400 4.90 20.46 -12.88
CA ILE A 400 5.51 21.35 -13.87
C ILE A 400 5.77 22.74 -13.30
N GLU A 401 4.85 23.24 -12.48
CA GLU A 401 4.96 24.55 -11.86
C GLU A 401 6.04 24.62 -10.77
N ASN A 402 6.31 23.48 -10.11
CA ASN A 402 7.24 23.39 -9.00
C ASN A 402 7.88 21.98 -8.96
N ASP A 403 9.13 21.87 -9.40
CA ASP A 403 9.92 20.66 -9.45
C ASP A 403 10.13 19.98 -8.07
N LYS A 404 10.02 20.76 -6.98
CA LYS A 404 10.12 20.21 -5.61
C LYS A 404 8.99 19.25 -5.28
N ILE A 405 7.84 19.34 -5.96
CA ILE A 405 6.70 18.44 -5.73
C ILE A 405 7.06 16.98 -6.02
N ILE A 406 7.90 16.73 -7.02
CA ILE A 406 8.37 15.40 -7.35
C ILE A 406 9.12 14.78 -6.16
N ASN A 407 9.99 15.57 -5.51
CA ASN A 407 10.76 15.12 -4.35
C ASN A 407 9.87 14.80 -3.13
N VAL A 408 8.69 15.45 -3.05
CA VAL A 408 7.71 15.18 -1.97
C VAL A 408 6.93 13.91 -2.23
N MET A 409 6.73 13.52 -3.48
CA MET A 409 5.84 12.42 -3.86
C MET A 409 6.46 11.01 -3.74
N CYS A 410 7.68 10.89 -3.23
CA CYS A 410 8.34 9.60 -3.00
C CYS A 410 8.51 8.75 -4.27
N GLU A 411 8.76 9.39 -5.41
CA GLU A 411 9.00 8.71 -6.68
C GLU A 411 10.33 9.14 -7.29
N GLU A 412 11.05 8.19 -7.87
CA GLU A 412 12.22 8.51 -8.70
C GLU A 412 11.77 9.38 -9.87
N PRO A 413 12.58 10.35 -10.31
CA PRO A 413 12.21 11.26 -11.37
C PRO A 413 11.90 10.48 -12.66
N LEU A 414 10.58 10.37 -12.95
CA LEU A 414 10.05 9.69 -14.13
C LEU A 414 9.91 10.60 -15.35
N ILE A 415 10.40 11.84 -15.23
CA ILE A 415 10.09 12.92 -16.17
C ILE A 415 11.24 13.04 -17.16
N LYS A 416 10.93 12.79 -18.43
CA LYS A 416 11.69 13.30 -19.55
C LYS A 416 10.99 14.58 -20.02
N TYR A 417 11.68 15.72 -19.89
CA TYR A 417 11.27 16.96 -20.54
C TYR A 417 11.79 16.93 -21.99
N GLU A 418 10.92 17.06 -22.97
CA GLU A 418 11.23 17.38 -24.35
C GLU A 418 10.72 18.76 -24.71
#